data_0b56b5cb457728bc0663f196da815f0c
#
_entry.id   0b56b5cb457728bc0663f196da815f0c
#
_cell.length_a   1.000
_cell.length_b   1.000
_cell.length_c   1.000
_cell.angle_alpha   90.00
_cell.angle_beta   90.00
_cell.angle_gamma   90.00
#
_symmetry.space_group_name_H-M   'P 1'
#
loop_
_entity.id
_entity.type
_entity.pdbx_description
1 polymer ?
#
loop_
_entity_poly.entity_id
_entity_poly.type
_entity_poly.pdbx_seq_one_letter_code
_entity_poly.pdbx_strand_id
1 'polypeptide(L)'
;MNFFDNTEVAFSLKSDSELERAYFLFKMIQNQPMVRIGTAVTNFALKAKLPVEGLIRSTVFDHFCGGVNEEDCLPVIDKMYEKGKVCSVLDYSVEGKEGEAIFDETMEKILKIIKFGSEKEAIPYAVFKPSGFGRFALYQKITAKKELSAAEKAEWERVKERFDKVCAVALEKNVPLLIDAEESWMQAAADDLLETLMETYNKDKAIVFNTLQMYRHDRMGSGNVPGNWQP
;
A
#
# COMPACT_ATOMS: atom_id res chain seq x y z
N MET A 1 -18.81 20.39 19.17
CA MET A 1 -17.92 19.33 19.70
C MET A 1 -16.94 19.00 18.58
N ASN A 2 -15.66 19.26 18.77
CA ASN A 2 -14.67 18.97 17.75
C ASN A 2 -14.33 17.47 17.86
N PHE A 3 -14.63 16.68 16.83
CA PHE A 3 -14.44 15.22 16.84
C PHE A 3 -12.99 14.80 17.09
N PHE A 4 -12.03 15.68 16.81
CA PHE A 4 -10.60 15.40 16.94
C PHE A 4 -10.01 15.76 18.31
N ASP A 5 -10.78 16.37 19.21
CA ASP A 5 -10.28 16.82 20.53
C ASP A 5 -10.38 15.74 21.61
N ASN A 6 -11.09 14.64 21.34
CA ASN A 6 -11.27 13.57 22.33
C ASN A 6 -10.19 12.49 22.16
N THR A 7 -9.07 12.69 22.85
CA THR A 7 -7.93 11.76 22.84
C THR A 7 -8.24 10.42 23.53
N GLU A 8 -9.15 10.40 24.50
CA GLU A 8 -9.58 9.16 25.16
C GLU A 8 -10.24 8.21 24.15
N VAL A 9 -11.14 8.73 23.33
CA VAL A 9 -11.77 7.93 22.26
C VAL A 9 -10.75 7.56 21.20
N ALA A 10 -9.91 8.50 20.76
CA ALA A 10 -8.92 8.26 19.71
C ALA A 10 -7.92 7.14 20.07
N PHE A 11 -7.57 7.02 21.34
CA PHE A 11 -6.61 6.02 21.82
C PHE A 11 -7.24 4.87 22.60
N SER A 12 -8.56 4.73 22.60
CA SER A 12 -9.29 3.70 23.37
C SER A 12 -8.88 2.26 23.07
N LEU A 13 -8.30 2.01 21.89
CA LEU A 13 -7.80 0.69 21.49
C LEU A 13 -6.35 0.43 21.93
N LYS A 14 -5.67 1.42 22.50
CA LYS A 14 -4.29 1.32 22.98
C LYS A 14 -4.25 1.15 24.50
N SER A 15 -3.32 0.33 24.98
CA SER A 15 -3.01 0.27 26.42
C SER A 15 -2.05 1.41 26.79
N ASP A 16 -1.96 1.73 28.09
CA ASP A 16 -1.03 2.75 28.61
C ASP A 16 0.41 2.45 28.21
N SER A 17 0.83 1.18 28.28
CA SER A 17 2.16 0.74 27.86
C SER A 17 2.43 0.92 26.34
N GLU A 18 1.41 0.72 25.50
CA GLU A 18 1.51 1.02 24.06
C GLU A 18 1.62 2.52 23.81
N LEU A 19 0.91 3.35 24.58
CA LEU A 19 0.98 4.81 24.49
C LEU A 19 2.31 5.35 24.97
N GLU A 20 2.84 4.87 26.11
CA GLU A 20 4.16 5.24 26.62
C GLU A 20 5.28 4.90 25.64
N ARG A 21 5.22 3.71 25.04
CA ARG A 21 6.16 3.28 24.00
C ARG A 21 6.08 4.17 22.77
N ALA A 22 4.87 4.47 22.30
CA ALA A 22 4.66 5.38 21.18
C ALA A 22 5.22 6.79 21.45
N TYR A 23 4.93 7.34 22.63
CA TYR A 23 5.44 8.65 23.06
C TYR A 23 6.97 8.66 23.06
N PHE A 24 7.61 7.64 23.66
CA PHE A 24 9.07 7.51 23.67
C PHE A 24 9.66 7.43 22.26
N LEU A 25 9.05 6.60 21.40
CA LEU A 25 9.49 6.43 20.01
C LEU A 25 9.42 7.74 19.22
N PHE A 26 8.28 8.46 19.30
CA PHE A 26 8.14 9.74 18.60
C PHE A 26 9.06 10.81 19.16
N LYS A 27 9.30 10.83 20.48
CA LYS A 27 10.28 11.73 21.10
C LYS A 27 11.71 11.46 20.62
N MET A 28 12.07 10.19 20.39
CA MET A 28 13.37 9.85 19.81
C MET A 28 13.46 10.28 18.34
N ILE A 29 12.40 10.07 17.54
CA ILE A 29 12.38 10.43 16.11
C ILE A 29 12.51 11.95 15.90
N GLN A 30 12.03 12.77 16.81
CA GLN A 30 12.21 14.22 16.76
C GLN A 30 13.68 14.65 16.84
N ASN A 31 14.56 13.80 17.39
CA ASN A 31 15.98 14.11 17.54
C ASN A 31 16.80 13.53 16.38
N GLN A 32 17.06 14.34 15.35
CA GLN A 32 17.78 13.92 14.15
C GLN A 32 19.16 13.25 14.43
N PRO A 33 20.01 13.76 15.35
CA PRO A 33 21.23 13.06 15.73
C PRO A 33 20.99 11.64 16.28
N MET A 34 19.97 11.46 17.14
CA MET A 34 19.62 10.15 17.68
C MET A 34 19.15 9.18 16.59
N VAL A 35 18.35 9.67 15.65
CA VAL A 35 17.91 8.86 14.50
C VAL A 35 19.11 8.37 13.67
N ARG A 36 20.05 9.27 13.35
CA ARG A 36 21.27 8.90 12.60
C ARG A 36 22.12 7.85 13.32
N ILE A 37 22.34 8.05 14.63
CA ILE A 37 23.10 7.10 15.44
C ILE A 37 22.34 5.77 15.51
N GLY A 38 21.05 5.77 15.81
CA GLY A 38 20.21 4.59 15.89
C GLY A 38 20.23 3.78 14.58
N THR A 39 20.07 4.46 13.45
CA THR A 39 20.13 3.83 12.12
C THR A 39 21.52 3.22 11.84
N ALA A 40 22.60 3.94 12.19
CA ALA A 40 23.95 3.44 11.98
C ALA A 40 24.23 2.18 12.84
N VAL A 41 23.83 2.23 14.11
CA VAL A 41 23.96 1.09 15.03
C VAL A 41 23.15 -0.12 14.58
N THR A 42 21.90 0.10 14.17
CA THR A 42 21.02 -0.96 13.66
C THR A 42 21.60 -1.60 12.39
N ASN A 43 22.05 -0.79 11.44
CA ASN A 43 22.66 -1.28 10.20
C ASN A 43 23.96 -2.07 10.48
N PHE A 44 24.78 -1.61 11.43
CA PHE A 44 25.96 -2.34 11.85
C PHE A 44 25.59 -3.69 12.48
N ALA A 45 24.62 -3.70 13.41
CA ALA A 45 24.17 -4.90 14.08
C ALA A 45 23.62 -5.95 13.10
N LEU A 46 22.81 -5.53 12.12
CA LEU A 46 22.28 -6.39 11.07
C LEU A 46 23.40 -6.95 10.17
N LYS A 47 24.36 -6.11 9.76
CA LYS A 47 25.52 -6.56 8.97
C LYS A 47 26.39 -7.53 9.74
N ALA A 48 26.55 -7.32 11.04
CA ALA A 48 27.29 -8.22 11.94
C ALA A 48 26.48 -9.47 12.33
N LYS A 49 25.25 -9.63 11.81
CA LYS A 49 24.33 -10.74 12.14
C LYS A 49 24.08 -10.91 13.63
N LEU A 50 24.03 -9.79 14.37
CA LEU A 50 23.68 -9.83 15.79
C LEU A 50 22.17 -10.11 15.94
N PRO A 51 21.73 -10.80 17.02
CA PRO A 51 20.33 -11.16 17.24
C PRO A 51 19.50 -9.96 17.73
N VAL A 52 19.36 -8.93 16.89
CA VAL A 52 18.66 -7.68 17.22
C VAL A 52 17.23 -7.63 16.70
N GLU A 53 16.79 -8.62 15.94
CA GLU A 53 15.47 -8.65 15.30
C GLU A 53 14.33 -8.52 16.31
N GLY A 54 14.40 -9.26 17.43
CA GLY A 54 13.39 -9.18 18.48
C GLY A 54 13.29 -7.79 19.12
N LEU A 55 14.42 -7.10 19.29
CA LEU A 55 14.44 -5.73 19.81
C LEU A 55 13.84 -4.75 18.79
N ILE A 56 14.22 -4.87 17.53
CA ILE A 56 13.65 -4.02 16.45
C ILE A 56 12.14 -4.25 16.35
N ARG A 57 11.71 -5.52 16.37
CA ARG A 57 10.29 -5.89 16.31
C ARG A 57 9.53 -5.23 17.45
N SER A 58 9.89 -5.44 18.68
CA SER A 58 9.13 -4.95 19.86
C SER A 58 9.20 -3.45 20.06
N THR A 59 10.18 -2.74 19.50
CA THR A 59 10.33 -1.29 19.68
C THR A 59 9.75 -0.47 18.54
N VAL A 60 10.09 -0.81 17.30
CA VAL A 60 9.73 -0.01 16.12
C VAL A 60 8.69 -0.71 15.26
N PHE A 61 8.95 -1.97 14.89
CA PHE A 61 8.14 -2.69 13.92
C PHE A 61 6.67 -2.84 14.37
N ASP A 62 6.42 -3.34 15.58
CA ASP A 62 5.08 -3.54 16.12
C ASP A 62 4.27 -2.24 16.30
N HIS A 63 4.92 -1.08 16.22
CA HIS A 63 4.24 0.21 16.24
C HIS A 63 3.69 0.61 14.86
N PHE A 64 4.46 0.33 13.80
CA PHE A 64 4.13 0.77 12.44
C PHE A 64 3.57 -0.34 11.56
N CYS A 65 3.80 -1.60 11.88
CA CYS A 65 3.42 -2.75 11.08
C CYS A 65 2.46 -3.67 11.84
N GLY A 66 1.46 -4.18 11.16
CA GLY A 66 0.51 -5.14 11.71
C GLY A 66 1.12 -6.53 11.92
N GLY A 67 2.06 -6.93 11.05
CA GLY A 67 2.71 -8.24 11.08
C GLY A 67 3.69 -8.40 9.91
N VAL A 68 4.37 -9.53 9.86
CA VAL A 68 5.30 -9.90 8.77
C VAL A 68 4.56 -10.55 7.59
N ASN A 69 3.45 -11.19 7.87
CA ASN A 69 2.55 -11.83 6.91
C ASN A 69 1.08 -11.61 7.33
N GLU A 70 0.15 -12.10 6.52
CA GLU A 70 -1.30 -11.89 6.73
C GLU A 70 -1.78 -12.52 8.04
N GLU A 71 -1.26 -13.69 8.37
CA GLU A 71 -1.60 -14.43 9.58
C GLU A 71 -1.12 -13.71 10.85
N ASP A 72 0.08 -13.14 10.81
CA ASP A 72 0.65 -12.32 11.90
C ASP A 72 -0.16 -11.05 12.17
N CYS A 73 -0.87 -10.53 11.16
CA CYS A 73 -1.70 -9.33 11.31
C CYS A 73 -3.03 -9.61 12.03
N LEU A 74 -3.51 -10.86 12.04
CA LEU A 74 -4.84 -11.20 12.57
C LEU A 74 -5.10 -10.71 14.00
N PRO A 75 -4.19 -10.87 14.98
CA PRO A 75 -4.46 -10.42 16.35
C PRO A 75 -4.71 -8.90 16.44
N VAL A 76 -4.05 -8.11 15.59
CA VAL A 76 -4.25 -6.65 15.54
C VAL A 76 -5.56 -6.32 14.86
N ILE A 77 -5.85 -6.97 13.73
CA ILE A 77 -7.09 -6.79 12.95
C ILE A 77 -8.30 -7.14 13.81
N ASP A 78 -8.29 -8.31 14.44
CA ASP A 78 -9.39 -8.79 15.29
C ASP A 78 -9.62 -7.85 16.48
N LYS A 79 -8.55 -7.41 17.16
CA LYS A 79 -8.63 -6.44 18.26
C LYS A 79 -9.30 -5.13 17.80
N MET A 80 -8.91 -4.60 16.62
CA MET A 80 -9.48 -3.36 16.09
C MET A 80 -10.94 -3.54 15.68
N TYR A 81 -11.26 -4.65 15.01
CA TYR A 81 -12.61 -4.91 14.53
C TYR A 81 -13.57 -5.22 15.67
N GLU A 82 -13.20 -6.09 16.61
CA GLU A 82 -14.07 -6.47 17.74
C GLU A 82 -14.37 -5.31 18.67
N LYS A 83 -13.34 -4.54 19.05
CA LYS A 83 -13.46 -3.45 20.02
C LYS A 83 -13.94 -2.13 19.44
N GLY A 84 -13.52 -1.81 18.22
CA GLY A 84 -13.77 -0.50 17.62
C GLY A 84 -14.58 -0.54 16.31
N LYS A 85 -14.90 -1.71 15.77
CA LYS A 85 -15.46 -1.88 14.42
C LYS A 85 -14.62 -1.21 13.33
N VAL A 86 -13.30 -1.16 13.58
CA VAL A 86 -12.34 -0.59 12.62
C VAL A 86 -11.84 -1.71 11.73
N CYS A 87 -12.15 -1.62 10.44
CA CYS A 87 -11.64 -2.52 9.41
C CYS A 87 -10.18 -2.21 9.07
N SER A 88 -9.50 -3.18 8.50
CA SER A 88 -8.10 -3.06 8.11
C SER A 88 -7.91 -3.30 6.61
N VAL A 89 -6.93 -2.68 6.03
CA VAL A 89 -6.45 -2.95 4.67
C VAL A 89 -5.02 -3.44 4.77
N LEU A 90 -4.73 -4.59 4.17
CA LEU A 90 -3.40 -5.17 4.14
C LEU A 90 -2.64 -4.63 2.93
N ASP A 91 -1.63 -3.81 3.18
CA ASP A 91 -0.70 -3.30 2.16
C ASP A 91 0.60 -4.12 2.20
N TYR A 92 0.88 -4.83 1.11
CA TYR A 92 2.16 -5.48 0.88
C TYR A 92 3.01 -4.63 -0.05
N SER A 93 3.99 -3.95 0.53
CA SER A 93 4.88 -3.06 -0.20
C SER A 93 6.29 -3.62 -0.24
N VAL A 94 6.82 -3.83 -1.44
CA VAL A 94 8.25 -4.15 -1.66
C VAL A 94 8.86 -2.97 -2.41
N GLU A 95 9.50 -2.09 -1.67
CA GLU A 95 10.13 -0.90 -2.26
C GLU A 95 11.56 -1.18 -2.73
N GLY A 96 11.94 -0.57 -3.84
CA GLY A 96 13.31 -0.54 -4.34
C GLY A 96 13.83 -1.86 -4.92
N LYS A 97 12.98 -2.83 -5.16
CA LYS A 97 13.35 -4.07 -5.86
C LYS A 97 12.70 -4.08 -7.24
N GLU A 98 13.49 -4.32 -8.27
CA GLU A 98 13.02 -4.42 -9.66
C GLU A 98 13.43 -5.76 -10.27
N GLY A 99 12.61 -6.25 -11.17
CA GLY A 99 12.87 -7.45 -11.95
C GLY A 99 11.63 -8.30 -12.14
N GLU A 100 11.51 -8.97 -13.28
CA GLU A 100 10.31 -9.72 -13.66
C GLU A 100 9.90 -10.76 -12.60
N ALA A 101 10.86 -11.51 -12.07
CA ALA A 101 10.57 -12.50 -11.03
C ALA A 101 10.02 -11.88 -9.74
N ILE A 102 10.48 -10.66 -9.39
CA ILE A 102 10.01 -9.93 -8.21
C ILE A 102 8.61 -9.39 -8.43
N PHE A 103 8.32 -8.88 -9.64
CA PHE A 103 6.98 -8.41 -9.99
C PHE A 103 5.96 -9.55 -10.02
N ASP A 104 6.36 -10.73 -10.51
CA ASP A 104 5.52 -11.93 -10.47
C ASP A 104 5.28 -12.40 -9.02
N GLU A 105 6.32 -12.41 -8.17
CA GLU A 105 6.19 -12.74 -6.75
C GLU A 105 5.25 -11.76 -6.03
N THR A 106 5.39 -10.46 -6.31
CA THR A 106 4.51 -9.42 -5.76
C THR A 106 3.06 -9.63 -6.19
N MET A 107 2.82 -9.92 -7.47
CA MET A 107 1.48 -10.26 -7.97
C MET A 107 0.89 -11.45 -7.23
N GLU A 108 1.62 -12.56 -7.10
CA GLU A 108 1.12 -13.76 -6.39
C GLU A 108 0.83 -13.45 -4.92
N LYS A 109 1.61 -12.57 -4.27
CA LYS A 109 1.34 -12.10 -2.91
C LYS A 109 0.04 -11.32 -2.82
N ILE A 110 -0.22 -10.39 -3.75
CA ILE A 110 -1.48 -9.64 -3.79
C ILE A 110 -2.67 -10.59 -4.03
N LEU A 111 -2.53 -11.57 -4.92
CA LEU A 111 -3.56 -12.60 -5.14
C LEU A 111 -3.86 -13.38 -3.85
N LYS A 112 -2.83 -13.70 -3.05
CA LYS A 112 -3.00 -14.35 -1.74
C LYS A 112 -3.76 -13.45 -0.77
N ILE A 113 -3.41 -12.16 -0.70
CA ILE A 113 -4.07 -11.17 0.16
C ILE A 113 -5.54 -11.00 -0.22
N ILE A 114 -5.88 -10.93 -1.51
CA ILE A 114 -7.28 -10.85 -1.96
C ILE A 114 -8.07 -12.08 -1.49
N LYS A 115 -7.52 -13.28 -1.69
CA LYS A 115 -8.16 -14.52 -1.23
C LYS A 115 -8.33 -14.55 0.28
N PHE A 116 -7.30 -14.17 1.02
CA PHE A 116 -7.32 -14.10 2.48
C PHE A 116 -8.37 -13.12 3.00
N GLY A 117 -8.44 -11.91 2.40
CA GLY A 117 -9.40 -10.86 2.76
C GLY A 117 -10.84 -11.25 2.41
N SER A 118 -11.06 -12.00 1.32
CA SER A 118 -12.41 -12.39 0.88
C SER A 118 -13.20 -13.22 1.89
N GLU A 119 -12.52 -13.81 2.85
CA GLU A 119 -13.11 -14.62 3.93
C GLU A 119 -13.31 -13.86 5.23
N LYS A 120 -12.98 -12.54 5.26
CA LYS A 120 -12.90 -11.75 6.50
C LYS A 120 -13.60 -10.40 6.37
N GLU A 121 -14.68 -10.22 7.11
CA GLU A 121 -15.42 -8.95 7.16
C GLU A 121 -14.54 -7.77 7.63
N ALA A 122 -13.55 -8.05 8.49
CA ALA A 122 -12.61 -7.06 9.00
C ALA A 122 -11.59 -6.56 7.95
N ILE A 123 -11.52 -7.20 6.76
CA ILE A 123 -10.59 -6.86 5.67
C ILE A 123 -11.40 -6.62 4.38
N PRO A 124 -12.12 -5.49 4.27
CA PRO A 124 -13.06 -5.26 3.18
C PRO A 124 -12.41 -4.88 1.83
N TYR A 125 -11.12 -4.57 1.83
CA TYR A 125 -10.38 -4.11 0.65
C TYR A 125 -9.02 -4.80 0.56
N ALA A 126 -8.54 -4.96 -0.67
CA ALA A 126 -7.12 -5.20 -0.95
C ALA A 126 -6.49 -3.93 -1.55
N VAL A 127 -5.18 -3.80 -1.44
CA VAL A 127 -4.43 -2.65 -1.99
C VAL A 127 -3.11 -3.10 -2.58
N PHE A 128 -2.66 -2.42 -3.62
CA PHE A 128 -1.28 -2.55 -4.12
C PHE A 128 -0.81 -1.27 -4.82
N LYS A 129 0.51 -1.18 -5.05
CA LYS A 129 1.16 -0.07 -5.74
C LYS A 129 1.56 -0.47 -7.17
N PRO A 130 1.34 0.38 -8.18
CA PRO A 130 1.74 0.13 -9.56
C PRO A 130 3.20 -0.27 -9.73
N SER A 131 4.11 0.32 -8.97
CA SER A 131 5.54 -0.01 -8.99
C SER A 131 5.88 -1.45 -8.56
N GLY A 132 4.95 -2.12 -7.87
CA GLY A 132 5.07 -3.53 -7.55
C GLY A 132 4.95 -4.47 -8.76
N PHE A 133 4.47 -3.98 -9.91
CA PHE A 133 4.23 -4.78 -11.11
C PHE A 133 5.10 -4.38 -12.30
N GLY A 134 5.85 -3.29 -12.20
CA GLY A 134 6.72 -2.83 -13.27
C GLY A 134 7.71 -1.75 -12.84
N ARG A 135 8.78 -1.56 -13.62
CA ARG A 135 9.85 -0.60 -13.32
C ARG A 135 9.36 0.84 -13.40
N PHE A 136 9.77 1.67 -12.44
CA PHE A 136 9.53 3.11 -12.46
C PHE A 136 9.93 3.76 -13.79
N ALA A 137 11.09 3.40 -14.33
CA ALA A 137 11.61 3.97 -15.58
C ALA A 137 10.68 3.70 -16.78
N LEU A 138 9.97 2.57 -16.80
CA LEU A 138 9.00 2.25 -17.85
C LEU A 138 7.76 3.14 -17.75
N TYR A 139 7.14 3.23 -16.57
CA TYR A 139 6.02 4.13 -16.32
C TYR A 139 6.37 5.59 -16.62
N GLN A 140 7.54 6.05 -16.20
CA GLN A 140 8.02 7.40 -16.46
C GLN A 140 8.16 7.68 -17.96
N LYS A 141 8.67 6.70 -18.72
CA LYS A 141 8.84 6.83 -20.16
C LYS A 141 7.51 6.92 -20.88
N ILE A 142 6.51 6.13 -20.47
CA ILE A 142 5.15 6.16 -21.01
C ILE A 142 4.46 7.47 -20.63
N THR A 143 4.51 7.89 -19.37
CA THR A 143 3.98 9.17 -18.90
C THR A 143 4.56 10.36 -19.70
N ALA A 144 5.86 10.31 -20.01
CA ALA A 144 6.53 11.32 -20.83
C ALA A 144 6.23 11.17 -22.34
N LYS A 145 5.37 10.23 -22.74
CA LYS A 145 5.00 9.94 -24.15
C LYS A 145 6.20 9.68 -25.06
N LYS A 146 7.27 9.08 -24.51
CA LYS A 146 8.47 8.70 -25.25
C LYS A 146 8.27 7.37 -25.95
N GLU A 147 8.93 7.20 -27.10
CA GLU A 147 8.87 5.95 -27.85
C GLU A 147 9.49 4.80 -27.06
N LEU A 148 8.78 3.67 -27.00
CA LEU A 148 9.25 2.45 -26.38
C LEU A 148 9.96 1.55 -27.39
N SER A 149 11.08 0.96 -26.99
CA SER A 149 11.72 -0.12 -27.74
C SER A 149 10.82 -1.37 -27.78
N ALA A 150 11.12 -2.32 -28.65
CA ALA A 150 10.37 -3.58 -28.72
C ALA A 150 10.40 -4.35 -27.39
N ALA A 151 11.53 -4.33 -26.67
CA ALA A 151 11.66 -4.96 -25.36
C ALA A 151 10.80 -4.27 -24.30
N GLU A 152 10.75 -2.93 -24.29
CA GLU A 152 9.92 -2.15 -23.36
C GLU A 152 8.43 -2.31 -23.67
N LYS A 153 8.03 -2.45 -24.91
CA LYS A 153 6.64 -2.77 -25.28
C LYS A 153 6.24 -4.13 -24.73
N ALA A 154 7.08 -5.14 -24.90
CA ALA A 154 6.84 -6.47 -24.35
C ALA A 154 6.81 -6.46 -22.81
N GLU A 155 7.64 -5.64 -22.17
CA GLU A 155 7.61 -5.45 -20.72
C GLU A 155 6.30 -4.79 -20.27
N TRP A 156 5.81 -3.78 -20.99
CA TRP A 156 4.54 -3.12 -20.67
C TRP A 156 3.34 -4.06 -20.82
N GLU A 157 3.35 -4.97 -21.80
CA GLU A 157 2.31 -6.02 -21.90
C GLU A 157 2.29 -6.90 -20.65
N ARG A 158 3.45 -7.34 -20.13
CA ARG A 158 3.50 -8.12 -18.88
C ARG A 158 3.01 -7.33 -17.67
N VAL A 159 3.27 -6.02 -17.60
CA VAL A 159 2.67 -5.15 -16.58
C VAL A 159 1.15 -5.21 -16.66
N LYS A 160 0.58 -5.00 -17.84
CA LYS A 160 -0.89 -5.06 -18.05
C LYS A 160 -1.47 -6.42 -17.68
N GLU A 161 -0.80 -7.52 -18.04
CA GLU A 161 -1.21 -8.87 -17.69
C GLU A 161 -1.28 -9.10 -16.17
N ARG A 162 -0.31 -8.55 -15.41
CA ARG A 162 -0.32 -8.64 -13.94
C ARG A 162 -1.50 -7.87 -13.34
N PHE A 163 -1.74 -6.65 -13.81
CA PHE A 163 -2.90 -5.86 -13.38
C PHE A 163 -4.22 -6.57 -13.69
N ASP A 164 -4.38 -7.06 -14.92
CA ASP A 164 -5.57 -7.76 -15.37
C ASP A 164 -5.87 -8.99 -14.51
N LYS A 165 -4.84 -9.82 -14.26
CA LYS A 165 -4.96 -11.01 -13.42
C LYS A 165 -5.41 -10.70 -12.00
N VAL A 166 -4.87 -9.63 -11.38
CA VAL A 166 -5.26 -9.22 -10.03
C VAL A 166 -6.68 -8.67 -10.01
N CYS A 167 -7.06 -7.84 -10.99
CA CYS A 167 -8.42 -7.31 -11.12
C CYS A 167 -9.46 -8.44 -11.35
N ALA A 168 -9.13 -9.43 -12.18
CA ALA A 168 -10.01 -10.57 -12.44
C ALA A 168 -10.29 -11.38 -11.16
N VAL A 169 -9.26 -11.64 -10.34
CA VAL A 169 -9.42 -12.34 -9.06
C VAL A 169 -10.16 -11.50 -8.04
N ALA A 170 -9.91 -10.17 -8.01
CA ALA A 170 -10.65 -9.26 -7.14
C ALA A 170 -12.15 -9.27 -7.47
N LEU A 171 -12.53 -9.26 -8.76
CA LEU A 171 -13.91 -9.41 -9.19
C LEU A 171 -14.50 -10.77 -8.80
N GLU A 172 -13.78 -11.87 -9.09
CA GLU A 172 -14.22 -13.24 -8.74
C GLU A 172 -14.49 -13.38 -7.24
N LYS A 173 -13.57 -12.87 -6.41
CA LYS A 173 -13.68 -12.94 -4.95
C LYS A 173 -14.56 -11.86 -4.34
N ASN A 174 -15.05 -10.94 -5.15
CA ASN A 174 -15.87 -9.82 -4.70
C ASN A 174 -15.18 -8.93 -3.65
N VAL A 175 -13.88 -8.72 -3.79
CA VAL A 175 -13.05 -7.87 -2.92
C VAL A 175 -12.68 -6.60 -3.69
N PRO A 176 -13.17 -5.43 -3.27
CA PRO A 176 -12.75 -4.17 -3.87
C PRO A 176 -11.24 -3.97 -3.76
N LEU A 177 -10.64 -3.51 -4.86
CA LEU A 177 -9.21 -3.36 -5.05
C LEU A 177 -8.84 -1.88 -5.16
N LEU A 178 -8.09 -1.39 -4.20
CA LEU A 178 -7.56 -0.03 -4.19
C LEU A 178 -6.18 -0.05 -4.86
N ILE A 179 -5.93 0.89 -5.77
CA ILE A 179 -4.64 1.01 -6.43
C ILE A 179 -4.07 2.37 -6.06
N ASP A 180 -2.93 2.34 -5.34
CA ASP A 180 -2.32 3.54 -4.79
C ASP A 180 -1.68 4.40 -5.87
N ALA A 181 -1.81 5.71 -5.72
CA ALA A 181 -1.09 6.67 -6.53
C ALA A 181 0.33 6.87 -5.99
N GLU A 182 1.28 6.93 -6.90
CA GLU A 182 2.71 7.06 -6.58
C GLU A 182 3.30 8.36 -7.14
N GLU A 183 4.56 8.35 -7.57
CA GLU A 183 5.25 9.55 -8.02
C GLU A 183 4.61 10.18 -9.24
N SER A 184 4.57 11.52 -9.24
CA SER A 184 3.90 12.30 -10.29
C SER A 184 4.40 12.03 -11.69
N TRP A 185 5.67 11.66 -11.84
CA TRP A 185 6.29 11.40 -13.15
C TRP A 185 5.99 10.01 -13.73
N MET A 186 5.37 9.13 -12.98
CA MET A 186 4.88 7.83 -13.45
C MET A 186 3.35 7.72 -13.47
N GLN A 187 2.67 8.60 -12.74
CA GLN A 187 1.26 8.43 -12.40
C GLN A 187 0.33 8.44 -13.63
N ALA A 188 0.62 9.23 -14.67
CA ALA A 188 -0.26 9.27 -15.83
C ALA A 188 -0.35 7.93 -16.57
N ALA A 189 0.78 7.21 -16.68
CA ALA A 189 0.77 5.87 -17.27
C ALA A 189 -0.02 4.85 -16.44
N ALA A 190 0.03 4.97 -15.11
CA ALA A 190 -0.77 4.15 -14.21
C ALA A 190 -2.27 4.50 -14.34
N ASP A 191 -2.62 5.79 -14.35
CA ASP A 191 -4.00 6.25 -14.48
C ASP A 191 -4.63 5.77 -15.79
N ASP A 192 -3.95 5.94 -16.94
CA ASP A 192 -4.44 5.50 -18.26
C ASP A 192 -4.74 3.98 -18.28
N LEU A 193 -3.87 3.18 -17.64
CA LEU A 193 -4.09 1.74 -17.49
C LEU A 193 -5.28 1.46 -16.59
N LEU A 194 -5.39 2.17 -15.46
CA LEU A 194 -6.46 1.98 -14.50
C LEU A 194 -7.83 2.36 -15.05
N GLU A 195 -7.93 3.42 -15.84
CA GLU A 195 -9.18 3.79 -16.53
C GLU A 195 -9.68 2.63 -17.40
N THR A 196 -8.80 2.02 -18.19
CA THR A 196 -9.14 0.85 -19.01
C THR A 196 -9.61 -0.35 -18.16
N LEU A 197 -8.95 -0.60 -17.04
CA LEU A 197 -9.33 -1.68 -16.12
C LEU A 197 -10.65 -1.40 -15.41
N MET A 198 -10.88 -0.15 -14.97
CA MET A 198 -12.15 0.26 -14.38
C MET A 198 -13.29 0.12 -15.37
N GLU A 199 -13.10 0.51 -16.64
CA GLU A 199 -14.07 0.28 -17.71
C GLU A 199 -14.36 -1.20 -17.93
N THR A 200 -13.38 -2.06 -17.74
CA THR A 200 -13.51 -3.51 -17.96
C THR A 200 -14.22 -4.19 -16.78
N TYR A 201 -13.80 -3.89 -15.56
CA TYR A 201 -14.18 -4.65 -14.37
C TYR A 201 -15.31 -4.02 -13.54
N ASN A 202 -15.61 -2.71 -13.70
CA ASN A 202 -16.64 -2.01 -12.94
C ASN A 202 -18.00 -1.95 -13.68
N LYS A 203 -18.45 -3.05 -14.29
CA LYS A 203 -19.71 -3.06 -15.06
C LYS A 203 -20.96 -3.04 -14.17
N ASP A 204 -21.03 -3.96 -13.23
CA ASP A 204 -22.20 -4.13 -12.38
C ASP A 204 -22.01 -3.44 -11.02
N LYS A 205 -20.78 -3.42 -10.54
CA LYS A 205 -20.38 -2.76 -9.30
C LYS A 205 -18.93 -2.30 -9.36
N ALA A 206 -18.56 -1.32 -8.54
CA ALA A 206 -17.19 -0.87 -8.42
C ALA A 206 -16.33 -1.91 -7.70
N ILE A 207 -15.35 -2.45 -8.40
CA ILE A 207 -14.34 -3.39 -7.87
C ILE A 207 -12.95 -2.78 -7.92
N VAL A 208 -12.61 -2.07 -8.99
CA VAL A 208 -11.28 -1.44 -9.18
C VAL A 208 -11.40 0.04 -8.88
N PHE A 209 -10.54 0.53 -8.00
CA PHE A 209 -10.51 1.92 -7.56
C PHE A 209 -9.14 2.52 -7.80
N ASN A 210 -9.11 3.75 -8.30
CA ASN A 210 -7.90 4.56 -8.41
C ASN A 210 -7.79 5.50 -7.20
N THR A 211 -6.59 5.98 -6.90
CA THR A 211 -6.31 6.96 -5.86
C THR A 211 -5.99 8.33 -6.47
N LEU A 212 -6.69 9.37 -6.03
CA LEU A 212 -6.44 10.74 -6.43
C LEU A 212 -5.64 11.49 -5.36
N GLN A 213 -4.45 11.96 -5.72
CA GLN A 213 -3.57 12.76 -4.85
C GLN A 213 -4.06 14.21 -4.81
N MET A 214 -5.06 14.52 -3.97
CA MET A 214 -5.77 15.80 -3.93
C MET A 214 -4.89 16.99 -3.49
N TYR A 215 -3.70 16.76 -2.97
CA TYR A 215 -2.71 17.80 -2.69
C TYR A 215 -1.97 18.31 -3.95
N ARG A 216 -2.16 17.66 -5.11
CA ARG A 216 -1.59 18.08 -6.40
C ARG A 216 -2.55 19.02 -7.12
N HIS A 217 -2.05 20.16 -7.59
CA HIS A 217 -2.84 21.18 -8.29
C HIS A 217 -3.41 20.69 -9.63
N ASP A 218 -2.71 19.78 -10.31
CA ASP A 218 -3.12 19.24 -11.62
C ASP A 218 -4.25 18.20 -11.52
N ARG A 219 -4.62 17.74 -10.32
CA ARG A 219 -5.71 16.78 -10.15
C ARG A 219 -7.10 17.42 -10.04
N MET A 220 -7.16 18.67 -9.63
CA MET A 220 -8.43 19.41 -9.46
C MET A 220 -8.95 20.04 -10.76
N GLY A 221 -8.11 20.25 -11.76
CA GLY A 221 -8.45 20.98 -12.99
C GLY A 221 -8.39 20.17 -14.28
N SER A 222 -7.84 18.98 -14.26
CA SER A 222 -7.83 18.10 -15.43
C SER A 222 -9.18 17.40 -15.55
N GLY A 223 -9.83 17.52 -16.69
CA GLY A 223 -11.05 16.78 -17.01
C GLY A 223 -10.90 15.25 -17.04
N ASN A 224 -9.89 14.73 -16.35
CA ASN A 224 -9.56 13.34 -16.11
C ASN A 224 -10.15 12.81 -14.79
N VAL A 225 -11.21 13.43 -14.30
CA VAL A 225 -12.15 12.71 -13.43
C VAL A 225 -13.04 11.92 -14.39
N PRO A 226 -12.95 10.58 -14.43
CA PRO A 226 -13.80 9.79 -15.31
C PRO A 226 -15.26 10.19 -15.12
N GLY A 227 -15.95 10.42 -16.24
CA GLY A 227 -17.24 11.06 -16.35
C GLY A 227 -18.18 10.83 -15.18
N ASN A 228 -18.82 11.93 -14.75
CA ASN A 228 -19.94 12.03 -13.82
C ASN A 228 -19.68 12.01 -12.31
N TRP A 229 -18.51 12.39 -11.82
CA TRP A 229 -18.43 12.89 -10.45
C TRP A 229 -18.88 14.36 -10.43
N GLN A 230 -20.18 14.56 -10.21
CA GLN A 230 -20.70 15.81 -9.64
C GLN A 230 -20.85 15.60 -8.12
N PRO A 231 -20.43 16.56 -7.28
CA PRO A 231 -20.58 16.47 -5.82
C PRO A 231 -22.05 16.46 -5.40
#